data_920fdef0655335816fb6ad0a9fb2d5cf
#
_entry.id   920fdef0655335816fb6ad0a9fb2d5cf
#
_cell.length_a   1.000
_cell.length_b   1.000
_cell.length_c   1.000
_cell.angle_alpha   90.00
_cell.angle_beta   90.00
_cell.angle_gamma   90.00
#
_symmetry.space_group_name_H-M   'P 1'
#
loop_
_entity.id
_entity.type
_entity.pdbx_description
1 polymer ?
#
loop_
_entity_poly.entity_id
_entity_poly.type
_entity_poly.pdbx_seq_one_letter_code
_entity_poly.pdbx_strand_id
1 'polypeptide(L)'
;MIRKNPRGDVPIVHDSSFVDPTAILCVRVIVNEYVFIGPYAVVRADEVDENGHMEPILIGANSNIQDGVVIHSKSGAAVTIGERTSIAHRAIVHGPCTVGDGVFFGFNTVLFKCDVGKGCVVEHNSVVDGCDLPAGFYVPSTQRIGHHTDLATIPKVTADASEFSQDVARTNNWLV
;
A
#
# COMPACT_ATOMS: atom_id res chain seq x y z
N MET A 1 -11.72 -9.17 9.73
CA MET A 1 -13.19 -8.94 9.77
C MET A 1 -13.60 -8.10 8.58
N ILE A 2 -14.49 -8.60 7.74
CA ILE A 2 -15.08 -7.85 6.61
C ILE A 2 -16.26 -7.03 7.13
N ARG A 3 -16.25 -5.72 6.93
CA ARG A 3 -17.30 -4.81 7.42
C ARG A 3 -17.99 -4.09 6.28
N LYS A 4 -19.32 -4.06 6.34
CA LYS A 4 -20.15 -3.18 5.52
C LYS A 4 -20.41 -1.85 6.25
N ASN A 5 -20.65 -0.78 5.48
CA ASN A 5 -21.15 0.47 6.03
C ASN A 5 -22.70 0.43 6.14
N PRO A 6 -23.32 1.45 6.73
CA PRO A 6 -24.78 1.58 6.78
C PRO A 6 -25.47 1.67 5.41
N ARG A 7 -24.75 2.00 4.33
CA ARG A 7 -25.26 2.03 2.95
C ARG A 7 -25.25 0.70 2.26
N GLY A 8 -24.57 -0.33 2.85
CA GLY A 8 -24.51 -1.68 2.31
C GLY A 8 -23.27 -1.99 1.48
N ASP A 9 -22.34 -1.02 1.28
CA ASP A 9 -21.08 -1.32 0.62
C ASP A 9 -20.27 -2.33 1.43
N VAL A 10 -19.70 -3.33 0.75
CA VAL A 10 -18.88 -4.39 1.35
C VAL A 10 -17.58 -4.51 0.58
N PRO A 11 -16.49 -4.93 1.23
CA PRO A 11 -15.27 -5.30 0.53
C PRO A 11 -15.49 -6.42 -0.48
N ILE A 12 -14.82 -6.30 -1.63
CA ILE A 12 -14.77 -7.33 -2.67
C ILE A 12 -13.39 -7.95 -2.60
N VAL A 13 -13.34 -9.24 -2.31
CA VAL A 13 -12.09 -10.00 -2.21
C VAL A 13 -12.16 -11.14 -3.22
N HIS A 14 -11.12 -11.24 -4.06
CA HIS A 14 -11.02 -12.35 -5.00
C HIS A 14 -10.80 -13.68 -4.27
N ASP A 15 -11.43 -14.74 -4.75
CA ASP A 15 -11.45 -16.07 -4.09
C ASP A 15 -10.07 -16.71 -3.92
N SER A 16 -9.09 -16.32 -4.78
CA SER A 16 -7.71 -16.78 -4.69
C SER A 16 -6.85 -15.97 -3.69
N SER A 17 -7.43 -15.02 -2.97
CA SER A 17 -6.68 -14.19 -2.04
C SER A 17 -6.88 -14.62 -0.60
N PHE A 18 -5.86 -14.48 0.22
CA PHE A 18 -5.93 -14.80 1.64
C PHE A 18 -6.08 -13.52 2.47
N VAL A 19 -7.06 -13.53 3.37
CA VAL A 19 -7.26 -12.47 4.36
C VAL A 19 -7.22 -13.10 5.75
N ASP A 20 -6.25 -12.73 6.55
CA ASP A 20 -6.14 -13.22 7.93
C ASP A 20 -7.43 -12.91 8.72
N PRO A 21 -7.93 -13.84 9.54
CA PRO A 21 -9.16 -13.64 10.33
C PRO A 21 -9.13 -12.42 11.26
N THR A 22 -7.93 -11.95 11.66
CA THR A 22 -7.75 -10.77 12.52
C THR A 22 -7.69 -9.47 11.74
N ALA A 23 -7.50 -9.53 10.42
CA ALA A 23 -7.48 -8.35 9.56
C ALA A 23 -8.87 -7.69 9.47
N ILE A 24 -8.91 -6.38 9.24
CA ILE A 24 -10.13 -5.60 9.09
C ILE A 24 -10.15 -4.98 7.70
N LEU A 25 -11.10 -5.41 6.87
CA LEU A 25 -11.43 -4.76 5.61
C LEU A 25 -12.76 -4.02 5.78
N CYS A 26 -12.79 -2.76 5.44
CA CYS A 26 -13.94 -1.91 5.72
C CYS A 26 -14.41 -1.18 4.47
N VAL A 27 -15.64 -1.46 4.06
CA VAL A 27 -16.42 -0.75 3.05
C VAL A 27 -15.90 -0.96 1.61
N ARG A 28 -15.49 0.07 0.88
CA ARG A 28 -15.10 -0.02 -0.54
C ARG A 28 -13.64 -0.42 -0.73
N VAL A 29 -13.30 -1.61 -0.28
CA VAL A 29 -11.99 -2.23 -0.51
C VAL A 29 -12.13 -3.29 -1.60
N ILE A 30 -11.26 -3.25 -2.60
CA ILE A 30 -11.21 -4.22 -3.70
C ILE A 30 -9.86 -4.91 -3.66
N VAL A 31 -9.86 -6.21 -3.45
CA VAL A 31 -8.67 -7.06 -3.38
C VAL A 31 -8.67 -7.98 -4.59
N ASN A 32 -7.68 -7.84 -5.45
CA ASN A 32 -7.52 -8.65 -6.65
C ASN A 32 -6.92 -10.04 -6.33
N GLU A 33 -6.53 -10.80 -7.36
CA GLU A 33 -6.08 -12.18 -7.28
C GLU A 33 -4.76 -12.33 -6.53
N TYR A 34 -4.61 -13.42 -5.80
CA TYR A 34 -3.38 -13.85 -5.15
C TYR A 34 -2.77 -12.78 -4.22
N VAL A 35 -3.62 -12.03 -3.51
CA VAL A 35 -3.18 -11.05 -2.52
C VAL A 35 -3.15 -11.70 -1.14
N PHE A 36 -2.06 -11.49 -0.40
CA PHE A 36 -1.96 -11.83 1.02
C PHE A 36 -2.27 -10.61 1.88
N ILE A 37 -3.21 -10.74 2.82
CA ILE A 37 -3.48 -9.72 3.85
C ILE A 37 -3.26 -10.35 5.22
N GLY A 38 -2.19 -9.93 5.88
CA GLY A 38 -1.68 -10.49 7.12
C GLY A 38 -2.43 -10.07 8.38
N PRO A 39 -2.02 -10.63 9.53
CA PRO A 39 -2.65 -10.37 10.82
C PRO A 39 -2.71 -8.89 11.19
N TYR A 40 -3.84 -8.49 11.76
CA TYR A 40 -4.10 -7.13 12.25
C TYR A 40 -3.97 -6.01 11.22
N ALA A 41 -3.87 -6.33 9.91
CA ALA A 41 -3.93 -5.32 8.88
C ALA A 41 -5.31 -4.63 8.87
N VAL A 42 -5.32 -3.31 8.66
CA VAL A 42 -6.56 -2.51 8.60
C VAL A 42 -6.62 -1.76 7.28
N VAL A 43 -7.57 -2.10 6.44
CA VAL A 43 -7.79 -1.43 5.14
C VAL A 43 -9.19 -0.82 5.16
N ARG A 44 -9.27 0.53 5.16
CA ARG A 44 -10.52 1.26 5.34
C ARG A 44 -10.74 2.30 4.23
N ALA A 45 -11.80 2.12 3.44
CA ALA A 45 -12.35 3.11 2.52
C ALA A 45 -13.76 3.49 2.98
N ASP A 46 -13.87 4.20 4.10
CA ASP A 46 -15.13 4.46 4.81
C ASP A 46 -15.49 5.95 4.97
N GLU A 47 -14.62 6.86 4.52
CA GLU A 47 -14.93 8.28 4.54
C GLU A 47 -15.59 8.75 3.24
N VAL A 48 -16.67 9.50 3.36
CA VAL A 48 -17.38 10.12 2.24
C VAL A 48 -17.07 11.61 2.15
N ASP A 49 -17.08 12.17 0.96
CA ASP A 49 -17.02 13.60 0.74
C ASP A 49 -18.34 14.30 1.07
N GLU A 50 -18.40 15.61 0.91
CA GLU A 50 -19.59 16.44 1.17
C GLU A 50 -20.82 16.06 0.32
N ASN A 51 -20.60 15.40 -0.83
CA ASN A 51 -21.65 14.90 -1.71
C ASN A 51 -22.02 13.45 -1.40
N GLY A 52 -21.36 12.84 -0.40
CA GLY A 52 -21.55 11.45 -0.03
C GLY A 52 -20.84 10.45 -0.95
N HIS A 53 -19.90 10.89 -1.78
CA HIS A 53 -19.06 10.00 -2.60
C HIS A 53 -17.91 9.45 -1.79
N MET A 54 -17.51 8.26 -2.15
CA MET A 54 -16.39 7.53 -1.55
C MET A 54 -15.64 6.80 -2.65
N GLU A 55 -14.34 7.00 -2.72
CA GLU A 55 -13.47 6.29 -3.66
C GLU A 55 -12.94 5.00 -3.05
N PRO A 56 -12.67 3.98 -3.85
CA PRO A 56 -12.20 2.69 -3.36
C PRO A 56 -10.73 2.72 -2.94
N ILE A 57 -10.37 1.74 -2.10
CA ILE A 57 -8.98 1.26 -1.98
C ILE A 57 -8.87 0.01 -2.86
N LEU A 58 -7.98 0.06 -3.85
CA LEU A 58 -7.69 -1.04 -4.75
C LEU A 58 -6.33 -1.66 -4.41
N ILE A 59 -6.28 -2.98 -4.26
CA ILE A 59 -5.05 -3.74 -4.04
C ILE A 59 -4.84 -4.65 -5.25
N GLY A 60 -3.75 -4.39 -5.99
CA GLY A 60 -3.37 -5.11 -7.21
C GLY A 60 -2.93 -6.54 -6.94
N ALA A 61 -3.05 -7.36 -7.98
CA ALA A 61 -2.79 -8.80 -7.90
C ALA A 61 -1.34 -9.12 -7.46
N ASN A 62 -1.17 -10.28 -6.81
CA ASN A 62 0.12 -10.77 -6.32
C ASN A 62 0.82 -9.83 -5.32
N SER A 63 0.09 -8.95 -4.66
CA SER A 63 0.62 -8.02 -3.66
C SER A 63 0.44 -8.58 -2.26
N ASN A 64 1.22 -8.05 -1.30
CA ASN A 64 1.08 -8.46 0.09
C ASN A 64 1.01 -7.24 1.01
N ILE A 65 0.06 -7.30 1.91
CA ILE A 65 -0.21 -6.30 2.96
C ILE A 65 0.07 -7.01 4.27
N GLN A 66 1.25 -6.76 4.84
CA GLN A 66 1.74 -7.53 5.98
C GLN A 66 1.14 -7.07 7.32
N ASP A 67 1.60 -7.69 8.41
CA ASP A 67 1.01 -7.56 9.73
C ASP A 67 0.94 -6.13 10.23
N GLY A 68 -0.24 -5.73 10.69
CA GLY A 68 -0.46 -4.42 11.29
C GLY A 68 -0.38 -3.23 10.35
N VAL A 69 -0.32 -3.45 9.04
CA VAL A 69 -0.38 -2.38 8.03
C VAL A 69 -1.71 -1.64 8.13
N VAL A 70 -1.67 -0.31 7.98
CA VAL A 70 -2.89 0.50 7.88
C VAL A 70 -2.95 1.18 6.52
N ILE A 71 -3.99 0.90 5.76
CA ILE A 71 -4.31 1.62 4.52
C ILE A 71 -5.63 2.35 4.73
N HIS A 72 -5.60 3.66 4.60
CA HIS A 72 -6.77 4.50 4.78
C HIS A 72 -6.85 5.56 3.68
N SER A 73 -8.05 5.85 3.25
CA SER A 73 -8.30 6.94 2.32
C SER A 73 -9.09 8.03 3.00
N LYS A 74 -8.64 9.27 2.84
CA LYS A 74 -9.44 10.42 3.27
C LYS A 74 -10.69 10.55 2.39
N SER A 75 -11.68 11.25 2.90
CA SER A 75 -12.94 11.62 2.23
C SER A 75 -12.76 11.96 0.73
N GLY A 76 -13.46 11.24 -0.14
CA GLY A 76 -13.45 11.45 -1.59
C GLY A 76 -12.15 11.14 -2.31
N ALA A 77 -11.18 10.51 -1.66
CA ALA A 77 -9.89 10.19 -2.25
C ALA A 77 -9.66 8.68 -2.38
N ALA A 78 -9.01 8.26 -3.47
CA ALA A 78 -8.66 6.87 -3.71
C ALA A 78 -7.28 6.51 -3.12
N VAL A 79 -7.08 5.22 -2.88
CA VAL A 79 -5.75 4.61 -2.76
C VAL A 79 -5.67 3.46 -3.76
N THR A 80 -4.62 3.46 -4.57
CA THR A 80 -4.36 2.35 -5.49
C THR A 80 -2.99 1.75 -5.18
N ILE A 81 -2.96 0.47 -4.91
CA ILE A 81 -1.74 -0.32 -4.76
C ILE A 81 -1.60 -1.17 -6.02
N GLY A 82 -0.47 -1.04 -6.71
CA GLY A 82 -0.16 -1.79 -7.92
C GLY A 82 0.08 -3.28 -7.66
N GLU A 83 0.34 -4.00 -8.74
CA GLU A 83 0.60 -5.44 -8.67
C GLU A 83 2.00 -5.76 -8.12
N ARG A 84 2.16 -6.95 -7.50
CA ARG A 84 3.45 -7.43 -6.97
C ARG A 84 4.13 -6.43 -6.03
N THR A 85 3.32 -5.68 -5.29
CA THR A 85 3.78 -4.67 -4.34
C THR A 85 3.71 -5.21 -2.93
N SER A 86 4.77 -4.97 -2.17
CA SER A 86 4.89 -5.41 -0.78
C SER A 86 4.82 -4.22 0.17
N ILE A 87 3.85 -4.24 1.07
CA ILE A 87 3.72 -3.27 2.15
C ILE A 87 4.03 -4.00 3.46
N ALA A 88 5.25 -3.78 3.98
CA ALA A 88 5.76 -4.53 5.12
C ALA A 88 5.17 -4.05 6.45
N HIS A 89 5.46 -4.83 7.50
CA HIS A 89 4.83 -4.72 8.81
C HIS A 89 4.70 -3.30 9.35
N ARG A 90 3.51 -2.95 9.78
CA ARG A 90 3.15 -1.66 10.41
C ARG A 90 3.36 -0.42 9.55
N ALA A 91 3.52 -0.57 8.25
CA ALA A 91 3.53 0.59 7.35
C ALA A 91 2.15 1.25 7.29
N ILE A 92 2.12 2.54 6.97
CA ILE A 92 0.89 3.33 6.84
C ILE A 92 0.84 3.92 5.44
N VAL A 93 -0.26 3.70 4.73
CA VAL A 93 -0.57 4.36 3.46
C VAL A 93 -1.85 5.17 3.63
N HIS A 94 -1.75 6.48 3.50
CA HIS A 94 -2.90 7.36 3.66
C HIS A 94 -3.12 8.22 2.41
N GLY A 95 -4.26 8.00 1.78
CA GLY A 95 -4.65 8.65 0.53
C GLY A 95 -4.92 10.17 0.57
N PRO A 96 -4.97 10.81 -0.62
CA PRO A 96 -4.83 10.17 -1.93
C PRO A 96 -3.43 9.61 -2.15
N CYS A 97 -3.34 8.40 -2.72
CA CYS A 97 -2.04 7.75 -2.91
C CYS A 97 -2.13 6.74 -4.07
N THR A 98 -1.18 6.83 -5.01
CA THR A 98 -1.02 5.83 -6.07
C THR A 98 0.34 5.17 -5.92
N VAL A 99 0.35 3.86 -5.79
CA VAL A 99 1.55 3.05 -5.71
C VAL A 99 1.64 2.18 -6.96
N GLY A 100 2.74 2.28 -7.68
CA GLY A 100 2.99 1.48 -8.88
C GLY A 100 3.28 0.01 -8.58
N ASP A 101 3.50 -0.75 -9.66
CA ASP A 101 3.80 -2.18 -9.56
C ASP A 101 5.19 -2.45 -9.01
N GLY A 102 5.34 -3.57 -8.30
CA GLY A 102 6.64 -4.07 -7.83
C GLY A 102 7.34 -3.13 -6.84
N VAL A 103 6.59 -2.34 -6.11
CA VAL A 103 7.13 -1.45 -5.09
C VAL A 103 7.30 -2.20 -3.77
N PHE A 104 8.33 -1.85 -3.03
CA PHE A 104 8.55 -2.35 -1.67
C PHE A 104 8.52 -1.20 -0.67
N PHE A 105 7.70 -1.34 0.37
CA PHE A 105 7.69 -0.47 1.54
C PHE A 105 8.14 -1.26 2.77
N GLY A 106 9.23 -0.81 3.37
CA GLY A 106 9.81 -1.39 4.57
C GLY A 106 8.97 -1.15 5.83
N PHE A 107 9.42 -1.70 6.95
CA PHE A 107 8.71 -1.64 8.22
C PHE A 107 8.50 -0.21 8.72
N ASN A 108 7.30 0.08 9.24
CA ASN A 108 6.93 1.38 9.80
C ASN A 108 7.09 2.56 8.81
N THR A 109 7.09 2.35 7.50
CA THR A 109 7.08 3.45 6.54
C THR A 109 5.75 4.18 6.56
N VAL A 110 5.77 5.47 6.23
CA VAL A 110 4.56 6.28 6.09
C VAL A 110 4.52 6.90 4.71
N LEU A 111 3.44 6.65 3.99
CA LEU A 111 3.11 7.33 2.74
C LEU A 111 1.87 8.19 2.96
N PHE A 112 1.99 9.45 2.65
CA PHE A 112 0.92 10.41 2.84
C PHE A 112 0.81 11.36 1.64
N LYS A 113 -0.31 11.32 0.92
CA LYS A 113 -0.59 12.17 -0.23
C LYS A 113 0.52 12.18 -1.27
N CYS A 114 0.90 11.02 -1.78
CA CYS A 114 2.00 10.88 -2.73
C CYS A 114 1.73 9.80 -3.78
N ASP A 115 2.31 9.97 -4.95
CA ASP A 115 2.37 8.94 -5.97
C ASP A 115 3.77 8.33 -5.99
N VAL A 116 3.84 7.00 -5.94
CA VAL A 116 5.10 6.25 -5.95
C VAL A 116 5.18 5.40 -7.20
N GLY A 117 6.15 5.71 -8.05
CA GLY A 117 6.33 5.04 -9.32
C GLY A 117 6.77 3.58 -9.19
N LYS A 118 6.59 2.83 -10.28
CA LYS A 118 6.91 1.42 -10.38
C LYS A 118 8.33 1.09 -9.91
N GLY A 119 8.49 -0.03 -9.19
CA GLY A 119 9.78 -0.59 -8.79
C GLY A 119 10.58 0.29 -7.82
N CYS A 120 9.93 1.22 -7.13
CA CYS A 120 10.57 1.94 -6.03
C CYS A 120 10.77 1.02 -4.82
N VAL A 121 11.83 1.30 -4.07
CA VAL A 121 12.09 0.68 -2.77
C VAL A 121 12.18 1.79 -1.73
N VAL A 122 11.31 1.76 -0.73
CA VAL A 122 11.32 2.69 0.40
C VAL A 122 11.61 1.87 1.65
N GLU A 123 12.80 2.05 2.18
CA GLU A 123 13.29 1.29 3.33
C GLU A 123 12.60 1.70 4.64
N HIS A 124 12.96 0.99 5.72
CA HIS A 124 12.31 1.03 7.02
C HIS A 124 12.30 2.41 7.70
N ASN A 125 11.22 2.71 8.43
CA ASN A 125 11.04 3.93 9.21
C ASN A 125 11.15 5.23 8.38
N SER A 126 10.92 5.15 7.07
CA SER A 126 10.98 6.30 6.17
C SER A 126 9.62 6.93 5.98
N VAL A 127 9.58 8.20 5.58
CA VAL A 127 8.35 8.96 5.35
C VAL A 127 8.40 9.59 3.96
N VAL A 128 7.35 9.36 3.15
CA VAL A 128 7.10 10.07 1.90
C VAL A 128 5.82 10.88 2.09
N ASP A 129 5.95 12.20 2.07
CA ASP A 129 4.89 13.13 2.47
C ASP A 129 4.70 14.23 1.43
N GLY A 130 3.60 14.17 0.70
CA GLY A 130 3.20 15.18 -0.29
C GLY A 130 4.19 15.34 -1.45
N CYS A 131 4.89 14.27 -1.82
CA CYS A 131 5.92 14.29 -2.86
C CYS A 131 5.84 13.01 -3.68
N ASP A 132 5.86 13.15 -5.00
CA ASP A 132 5.81 12.03 -5.92
C ASP A 132 7.22 11.46 -6.16
N LEU A 133 7.37 10.15 -6.02
CA LEU A 133 8.59 9.42 -6.33
C LEU A 133 8.51 8.84 -7.74
N PRO A 134 9.35 9.27 -8.69
CA PRO A 134 9.42 8.63 -10.00
C PRO A 134 9.87 7.16 -9.91
N ALA A 135 9.60 6.37 -10.94
CA ALA A 135 9.92 4.95 -10.96
C ALA A 135 11.39 4.64 -10.70
N GLY A 136 11.66 3.55 -9.97
CA GLY A 136 12.98 3.03 -9.70
C GLY A 136 13.84 3.87 -8.72
N PHE A 137 13.21 4.65 -7.86
CA PHE A 137 13.92 5.37 -6.79
C PHE A 137 14.07 4.52 -5.53
N TYR A 138 15.22 4.66 -4.88
CA TYR A 138 15.54 3.99 -3.62
C TYR A 138 15.61 5.02 -2.48
N VAL A 139 14.76 4.87 -1.49
CA VAL A 139 14.75 5.71 -0.28
C VAL A 139 15.37 4.90 0.85
N PRO A 140 16.57 5.25 1.33
CA PRO A 140 17.21 4.58 2.47
C PRO A 140 16.38 4.66 3.74
N SER A 141 16.62 3.77 4.68
CA SER A 141 15.96 3.76 5.98
C SER A 141 16.08 5.09 6.73
N THR A 142 15.03 5.46 7.44
CA THR A 142 14.94 6.67 8.28
C THR A 142 14.97 8.00 7.53
N GLN A 143 14.75 7.98 6.22
CA GLN A 143 14.71 9.20 5.40
C GLN A 143 13.29 9.80 5.34
N ARG A 144 13.23 11.13 5.25
CA ARG A 144 12.01 11.85 4.94
C ARG A 144 12.12 12.49 3.56
N ILE A 145 11.19 12.14 2.69
CA ILE A 145 11.00 12.72 1.37
C ILE A 145 9.73 13.58 1.40
N GLY A 146 9.82 14.82 0.98
CA GLY A 146 8.71 15.76 0.96
C GLY A 146 8.89 16.84 -0.11
N HIS A 147 8.00 17.83 -0.14
CA HIS A 147 7.94 18.87 -1.18
C HIS A 147 9.25 19.60 -1.49
N HIS A 148 10.15 19.70 -0.52
CA HIS A 148 11.44 20.40 -0.68
C HIS A 148 12.62 19.46 -0.91
N THR A 149 12.37 18.17 -1.07
CA THR A 149 13.44 17.20 -1.33
C THR A 149 13.88 17.31 -2.77
N ASP A 150 15.18 17.50 -2.98
CA ASP A 150 15.76 17.41 -4.32
C ASP A 150 15.83 15.95 -4.76
N LEU A 151 14.93 15.55 -5.62
CA LEU A 151 14.83 14.16 -6.12
C LEU A 151 16.09 13.72 -6.87
N ALA A 152 16.91 14.64 -7.38
CA ALA A 152 18.17 14.28 -8.03
C ALA A 152 19.20 13.69 -7.06
N THR A 153 19.04 13.93 -5.76
CA THR A 153 19.91 13.38 -4.71
C THR A 153 19.50 11.97 -4.24
N ILE A 154 18.31 11.53 -4.61
CA ILE A 154 17.80 10.21 -4.21
C ILE A 154 18.38 9.15 -5.15
N PRO A 155 19.02 8.10 -4.62
CA PRO A 155 19.61 7.05 -5.44
C PRO A 155 18.55 6.25 -6.21
N LYS A 156 18.99 5.52 -7.22
CA LYS A 156 18.19 4.53 -7.93
C LYS A 156 18.29 3.19 -7.23
N VAL A 157 17.24 2.39 -7.40
CA VAL A 157 17.20 1.01 -6.91
C VAL A 157 18.36 0.21 -7.52
N THR A 158 19.11 -0.48 -6.68
CA THR A 158 20.17 -1.40 -7.10
C THR A 158 19.57 -2.77 -7.49
N ALA A 159 20.36 -3.59 -8.19
CA ALA A 159 19.95 -4.96 -8.52
C ALA A 159 19.60 -5.75 -7.25
N ASP A 160 20.44 -5.68 -6.22
CA ASP A 160 20.24 -6.40 -4.94
C ASP A 160 18.97 -5.97 -4.23
N ALA A 161 18.69 -4.66 -4.17
CA ALA A 161 17.45 -4.15 -3.56
C ALA A 161 16.20 -4.57 -4.36
N SER A 162 16.29 -4.61 -5.68
CA SER A 162 15.22 -5.09 -6.55
C SER A 162 14.98 -6.59 -6.35
N GLU A 163 16.03 -7.39 -6.28
CA GLU A 163 15.94 -8.83 -6.04
C GLU A 163 15.32 -9.13 -4.68
N PHE A 164 15.78 -8.45 -3.63
CA PHE A 164 15.19 -8.56 -2.29
C PHE A 164 13.67 -8.23 -2.29
N SER A 165 13.27 -7.14 -2.95
CA SER A 165 11.86 -6.76 -3.07
C SER A 165 11.02 -7.85 -3.75
N GLN A 166 11.54 -8.42 -4.85
CA GLN A 166 10.88 -9.51 -5.57
C GLN A 166 10.80 -10.80 -4.75
N ASP A 167 11.84 -11.11 -3.97
CA ASP A 167 11.85 -12.27 -3.08
C ASP A 167 10.80 -12.15 -1.98
N VAL A 168 10.66 -10.98 -1.38
CA VAL A 168 9.61 -10.72 -0.38
C VAL A 168 8.23 -10.91 -0.99
N ALA A 169 7.98 -10.36 -2.17
CA ALA A 169 6.70 -10.51 -2.86
C ALA A 169 6.40 -11.99 -3.16
N ARG A 170 7.37 -12.72 -3.72
CA ARG A 170 7.24 -14.14 -4.05
C ARG A 170 7.01 -15.01 -2.82
N THR A 171 7.74 -14.78 -1.74
CA THR A 171 7.61 -15.57 -0.50
C THR A 171 6.24 -15.39 0.14
N ASN A 172 5.72 -14.17 0.15
CA ASN A 172 4.38 -13.93 0.71
C ASN A 172 3.27 -14.50 -0.17
N ASN A 173 3.47 -14.59 -1.48
CA ASN A 173 2.51 -15.23 -2.38
C ASN A 173 2.37 -16.75 -2.13
N TRP A 174 3.34 -17.40 -1.47
CA TRP A 174 3.21 -18.80 -1.05
C TRP A 174 2.28 -18.99 0.16
N LEU A 175 1.84 -17.89 0.78
CA LEU A 175 0.90 -17.93 1.90
C LEU A 175 -0.57 -17.82 1.45
N VAL A 176 -0.80 -17.72 0.14
CA VAL A 176 -2.14 -17.57 -0.47
C VAL A 176 -2.67 -18.88 -0.99
#